data_231e0957ab85c32afce8fa9000076dd3
#
_entry.id   231e0957ab85c32afce8fa9000076dd3
#
_cell.length_a   1.000
_cell.length_b   1.000
_cell.length_c   1.000
_cell.angle_alpha   90.00
_cell.angle_beta   90.00
_cell.angle_gamma   90.00
#
_symmetry.space_group_name_H-M   'P 1'
#
loop_
_entity.id
_entity.type
_entity.pdbx_description
1 polymer ?
#
loop_
_entity_poly.entity_id
_entity_poly.type
_entity_poly.pdbx_seq_one_letter_code
_entity_poly.pdbx_strand_id
1 'polypeptide(L)'
;MPKSAHPGAKAALAEIYNAEDREHALTAARAFADLYGAKWAKAVAKITDDVDVLLAFYDFPAEHWIHLGTTNPIESTFATVRLRQRVTKGPGSRAAGIAMAFKLIESAQARWLAVNAPHLVALVRAGAKFDKGIPVERPDESRGDQQVA
;
A
#
# COMPACT_ATOMS: atom_id res chain seq x y z
N MET A 1 17.11 17.37 0.68
CA MET A 1 17.27 17.68 2.11
C MET A 1 18.67 17.30 2.58
N PRO A 2 19.35 18.10 3.45
CA PRO A 2 20.63 17.71 4.03
C PRO A 2 20.44 16.56 5.04
N LYS A 3 21.51 15.80 5.29
CA LYS A 3 21.46 14.64 6.20
C LYS A 3 21.00 14.99 7.62
N SER A 4 21.30 16.21 8.10
CA SER A 4 20.88 16.71 9.41
C SER A 4 19.35 16.86 9.57
N ALA A 5 18.60 17.08 8.48
CA ALA A 5 17.15 17.19 8.51
C ALA A 5 16.43 15.82 8.36
N HIS A 6 17.17 14.77 7.98
CA HIS A 6 16.56 13.45 7.73
C HIS A 6 15.87 12.85 8.95
N PRO A 7 16.43 12.90 10.20
CA PRO A 7 15.74 12.29 11.33
C PRO A 7 14.36 12.90 11.60
N GLY A 8 14.28 14.24 11.61
CA GLY A 8 13.00 14.95 11.82
C GLY A 8 12.01 14.71 10.68
N ALA A 9 12.47 14.78 9.43
CA ALA A 9 11.62 14.52 8.28
C ALA A 9 11.12 13.06 8.27
N LYS A 10 11.97 12.10 8.66
CA LYS A 10 11.58 10.69 8.77
C LYS A 10 10.54 10.46 9.87
N ALA A 11 10.68 11.15 11.02
CA ALA A 11 9.69 11.08 12.09
C ALA A 11 8.34 11.63 11.63
N ALA A 12 8.33 12.81 11.01
CA ALA A 12 7.09 13.41 10.50
C ALA A 12 6.43 12.59 9.36
N LEU A 13 7.22 11.94 8.50
CA LEU A 13 6.69 10.98 7.51
C LEU A 13 6.11 9.72 8.19
N ALA A 14 6.71 9.27 9.29
CA ALA A 14 6.19 8.14 10.05
C ALA A 14 4.83 8.47 10.71
N GLU A 15 4.59 9.71 11.11
CA GLU A 15 3.29 10.17 11.60
C GLU A 15 2.21 10.08 10.53
N ILE A 16 2.52 10.43 9.26
CA ILE A 16 1.59 10.28 8.14
C ILE A 16 1.27 8.81 7.91
N TYR A 17 2.30 7.97 7.87
CA TYR A 17 2.18 6.56 7.51
C TYR A 17 1.51 5.70 8.60
N ASN A 18 1.73 6.06 9.88
CA ASN A 18 1.17 5.31 11.02
C ASN A 18 -0.05 6.02 11.63
N ALA A 19 -0.66 6.94 10.92
CA ALA A 19 -1.85 7.62 11.41
C ALA A 19 -3.01 6.65 11.63
N GLU A 20 -3.88 6.97 12.58
CA GLU A 20 -5.01 6.14 12.97
C GLU A 20 -6.04 5.97 11.85
N ASP A 21 -6.25 7.02 11.05
CA ASP A 21 -7.13 7.02 9.90
C ASP A 21 -6.63 8.02 8.83
N ARG A 22 -7.35 8.07 7.68
CA ARG A 22 -7.03 8.95 6.55
C ARG A 22 -7.06 10.43 6.93
N GLU A 23 -7.96 10.85 7.80
CA GLU A 23 -8.10 12.27 8.20
C GLU A 23 -6.90 12.72 9.02
N HIS A 24 -6.47 11.90 9.98
CA HIS A 24 -5.25 12.13 10.75
C HIS A 24 -4.01 12.11 9.86
N ALA A 25 -3.93 11.20 8.90
CA ALA A 25 -2.84 11.15 7.93
C ALA A 25 -2.76 12.42 7.06
N LEU A 26 -3.90 12.93 6.57
CA LEU A 26 -3.97 14.19 5.83
C LEU A 26 -3.55 15.38 6.68
N THR A 27 -3.93 15.40 7.94
CA THR A 27 -3.54 16.46 8.88
C THR A 27 -2.02 16.43 9.13
N ALA A 28 -1.45 15.26 9.34
CA ALA A 28 0.01 15.09 9.47
C ALA A 28 0.74 15.47 8.16
N ALA A 29 0.18 15.17 6.99
CA ALA A 29 0.75 15.57 5.71
C ALA A 29 0.78 17.10 5.53
N ARG A 30 -0.27 17.80 5.96
CA ARG A 30 -0.31 19.26 5.97
C ARG A 30 0.75 19.84 6.92
N ALA A 31 0.84 19.31 8.15
CA ALA A 31 1.85 19.72 9.10
C ALA A 31 3.28 19.50 8.57
N PHE A 32 3.51 18.38 7.87
CA PHE A 32 4.77 18.12 7.17
C PHE A 32 5.05 19.19 6.11
N ALA A 33 4.05 19.55 5.31
CA ALA A 33 4.19 20.58 4.27
C ALA A 33 4.50 21.95 4.86
N ASP A 34 3.86 22.35 5.95
CA ASP A 34 4.10 23.61 6.64
C ASP A 34 5.52 23.68 7.22
N LEU A 35 5.98 22.59 7.83
CA LEU A 35 7.27 22.54 8.49
C LEU A 35 8.46 22.53 7.51
N TYR A 36 8.31 21.84 6.40
CA TYR A 36 9.40 21.57 5.46
C TYR A 36 9.27 22.29 4.11
N GLY A 37 8.08 22.79 3.75
CA GLY A 37 7.77 23.36 2.43
C GLY A 37 8.59 24.59 2.08
N ALA A 38 8.79 25.50 3.03
CA ALA A 38 9.54 26.74 2.79
C ALA A 38 10.99 26.49 2.34
N LYS A 39 11.65 25.44 2.86
CA LYS A 39 13.06 25.14 2.57
C LYS A 39 13.24 24.05 1.52
N TRP A 40 12.29 23.12 1.39
CA TRP A 40 12.43 21.93 0.56
C TRP A 40 11.18 21.61 -0.24
N ALA A 41 10.61 22.61 -0.92
CA ALA A 41 9.37 22.50 -1.67
C ALA A 41 9.31 21.28 -2.62
N LYS A 42 10.41 21.00 -3.36
CA LYS A 42 10.48 19.83 -4.26
C LYS A 42 10.39 18.47 -3.53
N ALA A 43 10.85 18.39 -2.28
CA ALA A 43 10.76 17.16 -1.51
C ALA A 43 9.36 17.00 -0.90
N VAL A 44 8.73 18.10 -0.50
CA VAL A 44 7.36 18.13 0.01
C VAL A 44 6.38 17.80 -1.10
N ALA A 45 6.52 18.39 -2.29
CA ALA A 45 5.66 18.12 -3.45
C ALA A 45 5.54 16.63 -3.78
N LYS A 46 6.61 15.83 -3.61
CA LYS A 46 6.56 14.37 -3.81
C LYS A 46 5.59 13.64 -2.87
N ILE A 47 5.22 14.25 -1.77
CA ILE A 47 4.27 13.68 -0.81
C ILE A 47 2.89 14.31 -1.01
N THR A 48 2.84 15.63 -1.17
CA THR A 48 1.57 16.37 -1.25
C THR A 48 0.86 16.22 -2.60
N ASP A 49 1.61 16.10 -3.69
CA ASP A 49 1.03 15.98 -5.04
C ASP A 49 0.32 14.63 -5.23
N ASP A 50 0.82 13.58 -4.61
CA ASP A 50 0.29 12.22 -4.71
C ASP A 50 -0.32 11.72 -3.39
N VAL A 51 -0.68 12.62 -2.46
CA VAL A 51 -1.15 12.25 -1.12
C VAL A 51 -2.35 11.30 -1.14
N ASP A 52 -3.30 11.50 -2.06
CA ASP A 52 -4.47 10.64 -2.19
C ASP A 52 -4.09 9.22 -2.63
N VAL A 53 -3.10 9.09 -3.52
CA VAL A 53 -2.58 7.78 -3.95
C VAL A 53 -1.81 7.11 -2.82
N LEU A 54 -1.00 7.86 -2.08
CA LEU A 54 -0.24 7.35 -0.93
C LEU A 54 -1.16 6.85 0.19
N LEU A 55 -2.32 7.48 0.37
CA LEU A 55 -3.29 7.14 1.41
C LEU A 55 -4.44 6.25 0.92
N ALA A 56 -4.40 5.76 -0.32
CA ALA A 56 -5.45 4.91 -0.88
C ALA A 56 -5.66 3.59 -0.11
N PHE A 57 -4.65 3.13 0.65
CA PHE A 57 -4.79 1.93 1.47
C PHE A 57 -5.83 2.07 2.59
N TYR A 58 -6.17 3.29 3.01
CA TYR A 58 -7.25 3.54 3.99
C TYR A 58 -8.66 3.23 3.45
N ASP A 59 -8.81 3.12 2.13
CA ASP A 59 -10.08 2.74 1.49
C ASP A 59 -10.38 1.23 1.59
N PHE A 60 -9.52 0.48 2.30
CA PHE A 60 -9.59 -0.96 2.50
C PHE A 60 -9.83 -1.31 3.98
N PRO A 61 -10.13 -2.59 4.31
CA PRO A 61 -10.26 -3.03 5.71
C PRO A 61 -9.01 -2.68 6.53
N ALA A 62 -9.22 -2.24 7.77
CA ALA A 62 -8.12 -1.84 8.66
C ALA A 62 -7.07 -2.95 8.86
N GLU A 63 -7.52 -4.20 8.91
CA GLU A 63 -6.65 -5.38 9.03
C GLU A 63 -5.71 -5.57 7.84
N HIS A 64 -6.06 -4.98 6.68
CA HIS A 64 -5.26 -5.05 5.46
C HIS A 64 -4.22 -3.92 5.36
N TRP A 65 -4.33 -2.82 6.10
CA TRP A 65 -3.48 -1.64 5.95
C TRP A 65 -2.00 -1.95 6.11
N ILE A 66 -1.64 -2.82 7.04
CA ILE A 66 -0.26 -3.25 7.26
C ILE A 66 0.35 -3.94 6.03
N HIS A 67 -0.46 -4.55 5.20
CA HIS A 67 -0.03 -5.22 3.98
C HIS A 67 -0.03 -4.28 2.78
N LEU A 68 -1.02 -3.36 2.71
CA LEU A 68 -1.22 -2.46 1.58
C LEU A 68 -0.34 -1.21 1.64
N GLY A 69 0.01 -0.75 2.85
CA GLY A 69 0.89 0.40 3.05
C GLY A 69 2.36 0.13 2.74
N THR A 70 2.74 -1.06 2.23
CA THR A 70 4.14 -1.40 1.95
C THR A 70 4.29 -2.26 0.69
N THR A 71 5.40 -2.05 -0.04
CA THR A 71 5.81 -2.88 -1.18
C THR A 71 6.80 -3.98 -0.79
N ASN A 72 7.19 -4.08 0.48
CA ASN A 72 8.21 -5.01 0.98
C ASN A 72 8.01 -6.47 0.55
N PRO A 73 6.78 -7.05 0.55
CA PRO A 73 6.56 -8.42 0.09
C PRO A 73 6.96 -8.63 -1.37
N ILE A 74 6.62 -7.67 -2.22
CA ILE A 74 6.94 -7.69 -3.66
C ILE A 74 8.45 -7.49 -3.84
N GLU A 75 9.03 -6.50 -3.15
CA GLU A 75 10.46 -6.19 -3.23
C GLU A 75 11.33 -7.35 -2.78
N SER A 76 10.99 -8.05 -1.70
CA SER A 76 11.73 -9.20 -1.22
C SER A 76 11.70 -10.38 -2.20
N THR A 77 10.57 -10.61 -2.85
CA THR A 77 10.42 -11.63 -3.88
C THR A 77 11.30 -11.31 -5.09
N PHE A 78 11.24 -10.07 -5.59
CA PHE A 78 12.07 -9.64 -6.71
C PHE A 78 13.56 -9.52 -6.36
N ALA A 79 13.92 -9.26 -5.11
CA ALA A 79 15.31 -9.28 -4.66
C ALA A 79 15.93 -10.66 -4.84
N THR A 80 15.19 -11.73 -4.55
CA THR A 80 15.62 -13.11 -4.78
C THR A 80 15.86 -13.39 -6.27
N VAL A 81 14.95 -12.95 -7.14
CA VAL A 81 15.11 -13.10 -8.59
C VAL A 81 16.36 -12.34 -9.09
N ARG A 82 16.54 -11.08 -8.65
CA ARG A 82 17.71 -10.27 -9.00
C ARG A 82 19.02 -10.89 -8.53
N LEU A 83 19.03 -11.45 -7.30
CA LEU A 83 20.22 -12.11 -6.77
C LEU A 83 20.61 -13.32 -7.62
N ARG A 84 19.66 -14.18 -7.96
CA ARG A 84 19.91 -15.36 -8.80
C ARG A 84 20.37 -14.97 -10.19
N GLN A 85 19.74 -14.00 -10.82
CA GLN A 85 20.17 -13.48 -12.12
C GLN A 85 21.63 -12.98 -12.10
N ARG A 86 22.03 -12.28 -11.04
CA ARG A 86 23.41 -11.80 -10.87
C ARG A 86 24.40 -12.95 -10.73
N VAL A 87 24.09 -13.93 -9.89
CA VAL A 87 24.96 -15.09 -9.62
C VAL A 87 25.15 -15.96 -10.86
N THR A 88 24.08 -16.18 -11.64
CA THR A 88 24.14 -17.00 -12.86
C THR A 88 24.64 -16.23 -14.09
N LYS A 89 25.01 -14.93 -13.94
CA LYS A 89 25.40 -14.03 -15.03
C LYS A 89 24.34 -13.92 -16.14
N GLY A 90 23.07 -14.11 -15.76
CA GLY A 90 21.93 -14.07 -16.65
C GLY A 90 21.48 -15.45 -17.15
N PRO A 91 20.23 -15.56 -17.56
CA PRO A 91 19.61 -16.84 -17.95
C PRO A 91 19.90 -17.29 -19.40
N GLY A 92 20.74 -16.58 -20.13
CA GLY A 92 21.10 -16.91 -21.52
C GLY A 92 20.05 -16.57 -22.57
N SER A 93 18.75 -16.66 -22.24
CA SER A 93 17.66 -16.27 -23.13
C SER A 93 16.48 -15.69 -22.36
N ARG A 94 15.59 -14.96 -23.06
CA ARG A 94 14.35 -14.43 -22.46
C ARG A 94 13.45 -15.54 -21.91
N ALA A 95 13.31 -16.65 -22.65
CA ALA A 95 12.49 -17.77 -22.22
C ALA A 95 13.04 -18.42 -20.94
N ALA A 96 14.35 -18.66 -20.88
CA ALA A 96 15.02 -19.17 -19.68
C ALA A 96 14.90 -18.20 -18.50
N GLY A 97 14.95 -16.87 -18.75
CA GLY A 97 14.76 -15.84 -17.75
C GLY A 97 13.37 -15.86 -17.13
N ILE A 98 12.33 -15.98 -17.95
CA ILE A 98 10.94 -16.08 -17.50
C ILE A 98 10.73 -17.37 -16.70
N ALA A 99 11.22 -18.50 -17.19
CA ALA A 99 11.11 -19.78 -16.49
C ALA A 99 11.82 -19.78 -15.14
N MET A 100 13.01 -19.18 -15.07
CA MET A 100 13.74 -19.01 -13.80
C MET A 100 12.97 -18.12 -12.81
N ALA A 101 12.45 -16.96 -13.25
CA ALA A 101 11.68 -16.06 -12.42
C ALA A 101 10.41 -16.75 -11.90
N PHE A 102 9.68 -17.45 -12.78
CA PHE A 102 8.49 -18.22 -12.42
C PHE A 102 8.81 -19.24 -11.33
N LYS A 103 9.84 -20.08 -11.50
CA LYS A 103 10.22 -21.10 -10.50
C LYS A 103 10.66 -20.50 -9.17
N LEU A 104 11.33 -19.36 -9.18
CA LEU A 104 11.72 -18.66 -7.94
C LEU A 104 10.50 -18.08 -7.21
N ILE A 105 9.54 -17.51 -7.93
CA ILE A 105 8.30 -17.00 -7.35
C ILE A 105 7.43 -18.15 -6.82
N GLU A 106 7.27 -19.24 -7.59
CA GLU A 106 6.56 -20.44 -7.17
C GLU A 106 7.16 -21.03 -5.87
N SER A 107 8.49 -21.12 -5.79
CA SER A 107 9.18 -21.54 -4.56
C SER A 107 9.00 -20.58 -3.39
N ALA A 108 8.91 -19.27 -3.65
CA ALA A 108 8.65 -18.27 -2.61
C ALA A 108 7.21 -18.36 -2.10
N GLN A 109 6.25 -18.67 -2.97
CA GLN A 109 4.82 -18.78 -2.66
C GLN A 109 4.54 -19.78 -1.53
N ALA A 110 5.30 -20.86 -1.44
CA ALA A 110 5.17 -21.84 -0.36
C ALA A 110 5.44 -21.26 1.05
N ARG A 111 6.08 -20.09 1.13
CA ARG A 111 6.42 -19.39 2.38
C ARG A 111 5.62 -18.11 2.60
N TRP A 112 4.73 -17.76 1.69
CA TRP A 112 3.88 -16.60 1.86
C TRP A 112 2.87 -16.84 2.98
N LEU A 113 2.75 -15.87 3.85
CA LEU A 113 1.72 -15.86 4.88
C LEU A 113 0.41 -15.37 4.30
N ALA A 114 -0.69 -15.86 4.85
CA ALA A 114 -2.01 -15.33 4.52
C ALA A 114 -2.10 -13.85 4.94
N VAL A 115 -2.87 -13.07 4.17
CA VAL A 115 -3.23 -11.72 4.57
C VAL A 115 -4.08 -11.79 5.86
N ASN A 116 -3.96 -10.77 6.72
CA ASN A 116 -4.82 -10.66 7.89
C ASN A 116 -6.29 -10.59 7.47
N ALA A 117 -7.19 -11.14 8.26
CA ALA A 117 -8.63 -11.18 7.97
C ALA A 117 -8.95 -11.63 6.51
N PRO A 118 -8.53 -12.83 6.09
CA PRO A 118 -8.66 -13.29 4.71
C PRO A 118 -10.12 -13.36 4.22
N HIS A 119 -11.09 -13.45 5.13
CA HIS A 119 -12.51 -13.43 4.82
C HIS A 119 -12.97 -12.08 4.24
N LEU A 120 -12.30 -10.97 4.58
CA LEU A 120 -12.62 -9.64 4.04
C LEU A 120 -12.15 -9.48 2.58
N VAL A 121 -11.24 -10.32 2.09
CA VAL A 121 -10.78 -10.29 0.70
C VAL A 121 -11.95 -10.48 -0.28
N ALA A 122 -12.92 -11.32 0.06
CA ALA A 122 -14.11 -11.52 -0.77
C ALA A 122 -14.94 -10.24 -0.89
N LEU A 123 -15.11 -9.48 0.20
CA LEU A 123 -15.81 -8.19 0.21
C LEU A 123 -15.06 -7.14 -0.63
N VAL A 124 -13.74 -7.06 -0.48
CA VAL A 124 -12.90 -6.15 -1.29
C VAL A 124 -13.05 -6.47 -2.77
N ARG A 125 -12.99 -7.74 -3.17
CA ARG A 125 -13.18 -8.17 -4.56
C ARG A 125 -14.59 -7.92 -5.09
N ALA A 126 -15.59 -7.92 -4.23
CA ALA A 126 -16.98 -7.57 -4.57
C ALA A 126 -17.19 -6.05 -4.66
N GLY A 127 -16.15 -5.23 -4.41
CA GLY A 127 -16.22 -3.78 -4.47
C GLY A 127 -16.94 -3.14 -3.28
N ALA A 128 -16.96 -3.81 -2.12
CA ALA A 128 -17.46 -3.22 -0.89
C ALA A 128 -16.65 -1.97 -0.53
N LYS A 129 -17.32 -0.94 -0.03
CA LYS A 129 -16.69 0.29 0.47
C LYS A 129 -16.40 0.14 1.96
N PHE A 130 -15.31 0.78 2.37
CA PHE A 130 -14.89 0.81 3.77
C PHE A 130 -14.74 2.27 4.21
N ASP A 131 -15.20 2.57 5.40
CA ASP A 131 -14.98 3.84 6.08
C ASP A 131 -14.20 3.57 7.36
N LYS A 132 -13.07 4.23 7.53
CA LYS A 132 -12.12 4.00 8.64
C LYS A 132 -11.80 2.51 8.84
N GLY A 133 -11.68 1.78 7.73
CA GLY A 133 -11.38 0.34 7.72
C GLY A 133 -12.55 -0.59 8.05
N ILE A 134 -13.75 -0.05 8.29
CA ILE A 134 -14.97 -0.81 8.61
C ILE A 134 -15.84 -0.89 7.35
N PRO A 135 -16.41 -2.06 7.00
CA PRO A 135 -17.28 -2.17 5.84
C PRO A 135 -18.54 -1.32 6.00
N VAL A 136 -18.82 -0.50 4.99
CA VAL A 136 -20.05 0.29 4.92
C VAL A 136 -21.15 -0.58 4.33
N GLU A 137 -22.18 -0.89 5.12
CA GLU A 137 -23.36 -1.60 4.63
C GLU A 137 -24.06 -0.74 3.56
N ARG A 138 -24.34 -1.32 2.40
CA ARG A 138 -25.21 -0.64 1.41
C ARG A 138 -26.59 -0.54 2.02
N PRO A 139 -27.22 0.64 2.03
CA PRO A 139 -28.65 0.71 2.35
C PRO A 139 -29.39 -0.22 1.38
N ASP A 140 -30.20 -1.07 1.93
CA ASP A 140 -30.95 -2.10 1.22
C ASP A 140 -31.86 -1.44 0.18
N GLU A 141 -31.47 -1.46 -1.12
CA GLU A 141 -32.29 -0.96 -2.23
C GLU A 141 -33.56 -1.82 -2.47
N SER A 142 -33.71 -2.90 -1.70
CA SER A 142 -34.83 -3.86 -1.85
C SER A 142 -36.15 -3.46 -1.16
N ARG A 143 -36.22 -2.28 -0.53
CA ARG A 143 -37.48 -1.81 0.15
C ARG A 143 -38.36 -0.88 -0.67
N GLY A 144 -38.06 -0.69 -1.97
CA GLY A 144 -38.76 0.26 -2.86
C GLY A 144 -39.98 -0.28 -3.60
N ASP A 145 -40.19 -1.58 -3.73
CA ASP A 145 -41.20 -2.13 -4.67
C ASP A 145 -42.34 -2.95 -4.08
N GLN A 146 -42.71 -2.72 -2.81
CA GLN A 146 -43.91 -3.36 -2.26
C GLN A 146 -44.86 -2.33 -1.63
N GLN A 147 -45.26 -1.32 -2.37
CA GLN A 147 -46.47 -0.55 -2.03
C GLN A 147 -47.07 0.11 -3.28
N VAL A 148 -47.61 -0.65 -4.21
CA VAL A 148 -48.76 -0.26 -5.06
C VAL A 148 -49.44 -1.55 -5.51
N ALA A 149 -50.49 -1.95 -4.85
CA ALA A 149 -51.65 -2.68 -5.41
C ALA A 149 -52.81 -2.58 -4.42
#